data_13840e1c8917c3788c24ccca89ec0db9
#
_entry.id   13840e1c8917c3788c24ccca89ec0db9
#
_cell.length_a   1.000
_cell.length_b   1.000
_cell.length_c   1.000
_cell.angle_alpha   90.00
_cell.angle_beta   90.00
_cell.angle_gamma   90.00
#
_symmetry.space_group_name_H-M   'P 1'
#
loop_
_entity.id
_entity.type
_entity.pdbx_description
1 polymer ?
#
loop_
_entity_poly.entity_id
_entity_poly.type
_entity_poly.pdbx_seq_one_letter_code
_entity_poly.pdbx_strand_id
1 'polypeptide(L)'
;MKTFQFFVLAAVLALSAGTARSAGRDIYPDPAQAKADLAAALKIAATTHKRILLDFGGNWCPDCQVLDIYFHDPANRSILEAKFVLVHVNIGHMDANLDIARQYEVPLQRGVPALAVLRENGKLLYSQKGGEFEAMSRMELSAVTKFLKQWEPGQPCSTVMVNC
;
A
#
# COMPACT_ATOMS: atom_id res chain seq x y z
N MET A 1 -43.72 -8.49 -67.05
CA MET A 1 -43.80 -9.04 -65.70
C MET A 1 -42.37 -9.00 -65.15
N LYS A 2 -42.04 -8.03 -64.25
CA LYS A 2 -40.72 -7.84 -63.67
C LYS A 2 -40.85 -8.13 -62.18
N THR A 3 -40.26 -9.21 -61.74
CA THR A 3 -40.19 -9.65 -60.34
C THR A 3 -39.15 -8.81 -59.60
N PHE A 4 -39.59 -8.06 -58.63
CA PHE A 4 -38.79 -7.26 -57.74
C PHE A 4 -38.30 -8.13 -56.56
N GLN A 5 -37.03 -8.39 -56.49
CA GLN A 5 -36.41 -9.23 -55.47
C GLN A 5 -35.88 -8.28 -54.34
N PHE A 6 -36.57 -8.26 -53.19
CA PHE A 6 -36.12 -7.52 -52.00
C PHE A 6 -35.05 -8.31 -51.26
N PHE A 7 -33.80 -7.80 -51.29
CA PHE A 7 -32.76 -8.26 -50.40
C PHE A 7 -32.94 -7.57 -49.03
N VAL A 8 -33.34 -8.35 -48.03
CA VAL A 8 -33.30 -7.91 -46.63
C VAL A 8 -31.91 -8.15 -46.09
N LEU A 9 -31.15 -7.05 -45.92
CA LEU A 9 -29.84 -7.07 -45.29
C LEU A 9 -30.02 -7.03 -43.77
N ALA A 10 -29.95 -8.15 -43.06
CA ALA A 10 -29.96 -8.23 -41.63
C ALA A 10 -28.59 -7.82 -41.08
N ALA A 11 -28.44 -6.59 -40.59
CA ALA A 11 -27.26 -6.14 -39.88
C ALA A 11 -27.29 -6.69 -38.45
N VAL A 12 -26.48 -7.72 -38.17
CA VAL A 12 -26.25 -8.23 -36.83
C VAL A 12 -25.24 -7.28 -36.14
N LEU A 13 -25.73 -6.36 -35.32
CA LEU A 13 -24.87 -5.62 -34.39
C LEU A 13 -24.45 -6.56 -33.26
N ALA A 14 -23.21 -7.07 -33.33
CA ALA A 14 -22.57 -7.72 -32.21
C ALA A 14 -22.20 -6.65 -31.17
N LEU A 15 -23.00 -6.51 -30.11
CA LEU A 15 -22.63 -5.78 -28.90
C LEU A 15 -21.53 -6.59 -28.18
N SER A 16 -20.27 -6.26 -28.45
CA SER A 16 -19.16 -6.70 -27.60
C SER A 16 -19.24 -5.91 -26.28
N ALA A 17 -19.90 -6.50 -25.28
CA ALA A 17 -19.83 -6.02 -23.90
C ALA A 17 -18.40 -6.25 -23.40
N GLY A 18 -17.54 -5.24 -23.60
CA GLY A 18 -16.23 -5.18 -22.97
C GLY A 18 -16.44 -5.11 -21.48
N THR A 19 -16.14 -6.18 -20.74
CA THR A 19 -16.03 -6.14 -19.28
C THR A 19 -14.88 -5.21 -18.93
N ALA A 20 -15.19 -3.96 -18.61
CA ALA A 20 -14.23 -3.06 -17.99
C ALA A 20 -13.82 -3.68 -16.66
N ARG A 21 -12.70 -4.38 -16.62
CA ARG A 21 -12.02 -4.69 -15.37
C ARG A 21 -11.60 -3.36 -14.80
N SER A 22 -12.11 -3.01 -13.64
CA SER A 22 -11.54 -1.96 -12.81
C SER A 22 -10.12 -2.42 -12.46
N ALA A 23 -9.14 -1.98 -13.23
CA ALA A 23 -7.75 -2.17 -12.89
C ALA A 23 -7.51 -1.32 -11.63
N GLY A 24 -7.16 -1.96 -10.52
CA GLY A 24 -6.67 -1.26 -9.34
C GLY A 24 -5.49 -0.36 -9.74
N ARG A 25 -5.20 0.68 -8.94
CA ARG A 25 -4.04 1.52 -9.18
C ARG A 25 -2.75 0.71 -8.96
N ASP A 26 -1.73 0.97 -9.76
CA ASP A 26 -0.39 0.43 -9.55
C ASP A 26 0.30 1.21 -8.42
N ILE A 27 0.09 0.76 -7.19
CA ILE A 27 0.62 1.36 -5.96
C ILE A 27 2.01 0.78 -5.65
N TYR A 28 2.11 -0.54 -5.76
CA TYR A 28 3.31 -1.28 -5.41
C TYR A 28 4.18 -1.46 -6.65
N PRO A 29 5.46 -1.01 -6.60
CA PRO A 29 6.40 -1.17 -7.70
C PRO A 29 6.73 -2.64 -7.97
N ASP A 30 7.57 -2.91 -8.98
CA ASP A 30 8.08 -4.27 -9.22
C ASP A 30 8.72 -4.84 -7.94
N PRO A 31 8.38 -6.07 -7.54
CA PRO A 31 8.97 -6.69 -6.34
C PRO A 31 10.50 -6.66 -6.28
N ALA A 32 11.17 -6.69 -7.42
CA ALA A 32 12.63 -6.63 -7.50
C ALA A 32 13.21 -5.29 -7.01
N GLN A 33 12.41 -4.23 -6.97
CA GLN A 33 12.86 -2.88 -6.55
C GLN A 33 12.87 -2.70 -5.03
N ALA A 34 12.15 -3.50 -4.27
CA ALA A 34 11.90 -3.27 -2.84
C ALA A 34 13.19 -3.06 -2.01
N LYS A 35 14.26 -3.82 -2.28
CA LYS A 35 15.54 -3.67 -1.58
C LYS A 35 16.25 -2.36 -1.93
N ALA A 36 16.19 -1.95 -3.19
CA ALA A 36 16.77 -0.68 -3.64
C ALA A 36 15.99 0.51 -3.07
N ASP A 37 14.67 0.43 -3.06
CA ASP A 37 13.78 1.47 -2.53
C ASP A 37 13.98 1.62 -1.01
N LEU A 38 14.10 0.51 -0.29
CA LEU A 38 14.42 0.54 1.15
C LEU A 38 15.79 1.17 1.41
N ALA A 39 16.80 0.82 0.61
CA ALA A 39 18.14 1.40 0.75
C ALA A 39 18.14 2.91 0.44
N ALA A 40 17.38 3.35 -0.54
CA ALA A 40 17.18 4.76 -0.86
C ALA A 40 16.45 5.49 0.28
N ALA A 41 15.38 4.90 0.81
CA ALA A 41 14.62 5.44 1.92
C ALA A 41 15.49 5.64 3.18
N LEU A 42 16.37 4.69 3.50
CA LEU A 42 17.31 4.82 4.60
C LEU A 42 18.26 6.02 4.44
N LYS A 43 18.77 6.26 3.23
CA LYS A 43 19.62 7.43 2.94
C LYS A 43 18.85 8.75 3.10
N ILE A 44 17.63 8.81 2.58
CA ILE A 44 16.76 9.99 2.70
C ILE A 44 16.41 10.24 4.16
N ALA A 45 15.98 9.21 4.89
CA ALA A 45 15.59 9.31 6.28
C ALA A 45 16.75 9.80 7.17
N ALA A 46 17.97 9.30 6.95
CA ALA A 46 19.15 9.70 7.69
C ALA A 46 19.50 11.20 7.55
N THR A 47 19.24 11.79 6.37
CA THR A 47 19.53 13.21 6.09
C THR A 47 18.38 14.15 6.45
N THR A 48 17.14 13.63 6.45
CA THR A 48 15.93 14.43 6.69
C THR A 48 15.35 14.25 8.09
N HIS A 49 15.92 13.34 8.90
CA HIS A 49 15.43 12.92 10.22
C HIS A 49 13.97 12.44 10.23
N LYS A 50 13.50 11.94 9.09
CA LYS A 50 12.18 11.31 8.95
C LYS A 50 12.23 9.85 9.40
N ARG A 51 11.08 9.33 9.82
CA ARG A 51 10.92 7.87 9.97
C ARG A 51 10.66 7.21 8.62
N ILE A 52 10.88 5.91 8.56
CA ILE A 52 10.52 5.12 7.37
C ILE A 52 9.24 4.37 7.71
N LEU A 53 8.25 4.47 6.84
CA LEU A 53 7.03 3.69 6.90
C LEU A 53 7.07 2.64 5.80
N LEU A 54 7.16 1.37 6.20
CA LEU A 54 7.06 0.23 5.29
C LEU A 54 5.60 -0.19 5.19
N ASP A 55 5.10 -0.28 3.97
CA ASP A 55 3.76 -0.75 3.63
C ASP A 55 3.88 -2.03 2.78
N PHE A 56 3.60 -3.17 3.39
CA PHE A 56 3.64 -4.48 2.74
C PHE A 56 2.29 -4.82 2.13
N GLY A 57 2.30 -5.12 0.84
CA GLY A 57 1.08 -5.48 0.12
C GLY A 57 1.33 -5.79 -1.35
N GLY A 58 0.30 -5.62 -2.16
CA GLY A 58 0.37 -5.82 -3.60
C GLY A 58 -0.82 -5.20 -4.32
N ASN A 59 -0.67 -4.95 -5.62
CA ASN A 59 -1.69 -4.29 -6.44
C ASN A 59 -3.02 -5.09 -6.56
N TRP A 60 -2.98 -6.38 -6.25
CA TRP A 60 -4.13 -7.28 -6.21
C TRP A 60 -4.99 -7.15 -4.95
N CYS A 61 -4.49 -6.47 -3.90
CA CYS A 61 -5.09 -6.41 -2.57
C CYS A 61 -6.08 -5.23 -2.47
N PRO A 62 -7.39 -5.45 -2.31
CA PRO A 62 -8.37 -4.37 -2.22
C PRO A 62 -8.16 -3.46 -1.00
N ASP A 63 -7.85 -4.02 0.16
CA ASP A 63 -7.60 -3.24 1.38
C ASP A 63 -6.31 -2.40 1.28
N CYS A 64 -5.32 -2.85 0.51
CA CYS A 64 -4.14 -2.05 0.19
C CYS A 64 -4.50 -0.82 -0.67
N GLN A 65 -5.44 -0.98 -1.61
CA GLN A 65 -5.98 0.15 -2.39
C GLN A 65 -6.70 1.17 -1.49
N VAL A 66 -7.43 0.71 -0.48
CA VAL A 66 -8.10 1.58 0.49
C VAL A 66 -7.09 2.31 1.37
N LEU A 67 -6.05 1.63 1.85
CA LEU A 67 -4.98 2.26 2.62
C LEU A 67 -4.29 3.37 1.81
N ASP A 68 -3.99 3.12 0.55
CA ASP A 68 -3.40 4.11 -0.34
C ASP A 68 -4.31 5.34 -0.54
N ILE A 69 -5.62 5.14 -0.69
CA ILE A 69 -6.60 6.25 -0.71
C ILE A 69 -6.48 7.07 0.58
N TYR A 70 -6.41 6.42 1.74
CA TYR A 70 -6.30 7.11 3.02
C TYR A 70 -4.94 7.82 3.19
N PHE A 71 -3.86 7.27 2.66
CA PHE A 71 -2.56 7.96 2.63
C PHE A 71 -2.60 9.24 1.78
N HIS A 72 -3.40 9.26 0.72
CA HIS A 72 -3.57 10.43 -0.17
C HIS A 72 -4.61 11.44 0.32
N ASP A 73 -5.34 11.16 1.40
CA ASP A 73 -6.19 12.17 2.03
C ASP A 73 -5.33 13.38 2.49
N PRO A 74 -5.79 14.63 2.28
CA PRO A 74 -4.99 15.82 2.57
C PRO A 74 -4.39 15.86 3.97
N ALA A 75 -5.11 15.40 4.99
CA ALA A 75 -4.62 15.39 6.37
C ALA A 75 -3.49 14.38 6.57
N ASN A 76 -3.64 13.15 6.06
CA ASN A 76 -2.64 12.09 6.17
C ASN A 76 -1.43 12.35 5.28
N ARG A 77 -1.67 12.82 4.04
CA ARG A 77 -0.63 13.17 3.09
C ARG A 77 0.33 14.21 3.66
N SER A 78 -0.21 15.26 4.31
CA SER A 78 0.61 16.29 4.95
C SER A 78 1.54 15.72 6.02
N ILE A 79 1.06 14.77 6.84
CA ILE A 79 1.87 14.11 7.86
C ILE A 79 2.91 13.19 7.22
N LEU A 80 2.51 12.38 6.23
CA LEU A 80 3.40 11.47 5.51
C LEU A 80 4.56 12.22 4.86
N GLU A 81 4.26 13.23 4.06
CA GLU A 81 5.27 14.02 3.35
C GLU A 81 6.22 14.76 4.31
N ALA A 82 5.72 15.23 5.47
CA ALA A 82 6.53 15.95 6.43
C ALA A 82 7.39 15.04 7.33
N LYS A 83 6.90 13.85 7.68
CA LYS A 83 7.41 13.04 8.80
C LYS A 83 7.94 11.67 8.42
N PHE A 84 7.59 11.17 7.25
CA PHE A 84 7.93 9.80 6.84
C PHE A 84 8.57 9.75 5.45
N VAL A 85 9.33 8.69 5.21
CA VAL A 85 9.67 8.18 3.89
C VAL A 85 8.86 6.90 3.72
N LEU A 86 7.84 6.94 2.87
CA LEU A 86 6.97 5.79 2.59
C LEU A 86 7.67 4.86 1.58
N VAL A 87 7.65 3.57 1.87
CA VAL A 87 8.17 2.51 0.98
C VAL A 87 7.09 1.45 0.82
N HIS A 88 6.58 1.29 -0.38
CA HIS A 88 5.70 0.18 -0.73
C HIS A 88 6.53 -1.07 -1.02
N VAL A 89 6.40 -2.08 -0.18
CA VAL A 89 7.07 -3.37 -0.32
C VAL A 89 6.12 -4.37 -0.99
N ASN A 90 6.29 -4.53 -2.30
CA ASN A 90 5.49 -5.49 -3.06
C ASN A 90 5.87 -6.92 -2.68
N ILE A 91 4.90 -7.66 -2.14
CA ILE A 91 5.10 -9.06 -1.71
C ILE A 91 4.70 -10.10 -2.75
N GLY A 92 4.52 -9.68 -4.03
CA GLY A 92 4.04 -10.57 -5.07
C GLY A 92 2.66 -11.13 -4.73
N HIS A 93 2.46 -12.41 -4.93
CA HIS A 93 1.29 -13.14 -4.40
C HIS A 93 1.63 -13.88 -3.11
N MET A 94 2.24 -13.19 -2.14
CA MET A 94 2.77 -13.74 -0.88
C MET A 94 4.04 -14.59 -1.08
N ASP A 95 4.82 -14.31 -2.13
CA ASP A 95 5.99 -15.08 -2.56
C ASP A 95 7.25 -14.22 -2.79
N ALA A 96 7.14 -12.89 -2.72
CA ALA A 96 8.24 -11.96 -2.89
C ALA A 96 8.53 -11.16 -1.60
N ASN A 97 9.80 -10.74 -1.41
CA ASN A 97 10.24 -9.86 -0.32
C ASN A 97 9.89 -10.35 1.11
N LEU A 98 9.70 -11.66 1.27
CA LEU A 98 9.42 -12.27 2.58
C LEU A 98 10.61 -12.16 3.54
N ASP A 99 11.80 -12.00 3.03
CA ASP A 99 13.01 -11.72 3.82
C ASP A 99 12.96 -10.33 4.48
N ILE A 100 12.46 -9.30 3.77
CA ILE A 100 12.26 -7.96 4.33
C ILE A 100 11.18 -8.02 5.42
N ALA A 101 10.06 -8.71 5.17
CA ALA A 101 9.01 -8.87 6.17
C ALA A 101 9.53 -9.57 7.44
N ARG A 102 10.34 -10.63 7.30
CA ARG A 102 10.97 -11.31 8.45
C ARG A 102 11.95 -10.41 9.18
N GLN A 103 12.78 -9.65 8.45
CA GLN A 103 13.75 -8.72 9.02
C GLN A 103 13.09 -7.70 9.95
N TYR A 104 11.91 -7.21 9.58
CA TYR A 104 11.15 -6.23 10.35
C TYR A 104 9.99 -6.85 11.13
N GLU A 105 10.04 -8.15 11.33
CA GLU A 105 9.09 -8.91 12.16
C GLU A 105 7.62 -8.71 11.78
N VAL A 106 7.32 -8.53 10.50
CA VAL A 106 5.96 -8.36 9.98
C VAL A 106 5.36 -9.72 9.65
N PRO A 107 4.30 -10.16 10.38
CA PRO A 107 3.67 -11.47 10.18
C PRO A 107 2.65 -11.38 9.02
N LEU A 108 3.10 -11.51 7.77
CA LEU A 108 2.25 -11.40 6.57
C LEU A 108 1.07 -12.38 6.58
N GLN A 109 1.19 -13.52 7.28
CA GLN A 109 0.10 -14.49 7.43
C GLN A 109 -1.11 -13.94 8.22
N ARG A 110 -0.96 -12.77 8.86
CA ARG A 110 -2.06 -12.08 9.54
C ARG A 110 -2.88 -11.19 8.60
N GLY A 111 -2.46 -11.08 7.34
CA GLY A 111 -3.11 -10.28 6.32
C GLY A 111 -2.31 -9.07 5.89
N VAL A 112 -2.76 -8.46 4.80
CA VAL A 112 -2.20 -7.22 4.21
C VAL A 112 -3.36 -6.27 3.86
N PRO A 113 -3.09 -4.93 3.90
CA PRO A 113 -1.79 -4.29 4.09
C PRO A 113 -1.23 -4.50 5.50
N ALA A 114 0.09 -4.54 5.60
CA ALA A 114 0.78 -4.68 6.88
C ALA A 114 1.87 -3.61 7.00
N LEU A 115 1.92 -2.92 8.16
CA LEU A 115 2.78 -1.77 8.35
C LEU A 115 3.92 -2.04 9.34
N ALA A 116 5.09 -1.45 9.04
CA ALA A 116 6.18 -1.32 10.00
C ALA A 116 6.74 0.10 9.96
N VAL A 117 7.20 0.60 11.11
CA VAL A 117 7.84 1.91 11.24
C VAL A 117 9.27 1.73 11.71
N LEU A 118 10.20 2.39 11.01
CA LEU A 118 11.61 2.38 11.34
C LEU A 118 12.09 3.78 11.73
N ARG A 119 13.12 3.83 12.56
CA ARG A 119 13.92 5.05 12.74
C ARG A 119 14.68 5.40 11.45
N GLU A 120 15.20 6.62 11.39
CA GLU A 120 16.07 7.12 10.33
C GLU A 120 17.32 6.26 10.09
N ASN A 121 17.75 5.49 11.09
CA ASN A 121 18.89 4.55 11.01
C ASN A 121 18.47 3.11 10.69
N GLY A 122 17.19 2.86 10.35
CA GLY A 122 16.65 1.55 10.02
C GLY A 122 16.27 0.67 11.21
N LYS A 123 16.43 1.15 12.47
CA LYS A 123 15.99 0.39 13.64
C LYS A 123 14.48 0.29 13.70
N LEU A 124 13.94 -0.90 13.89
CA LEU A 124 12.51 -1.16 14.02
C LEU A 124 11.96 -0.46 15.27
N LEU A 125 10.86 0.30 15.10
CA LEU A 125 10.09 0.93 16.17
C LEU A 125 8.75 0.24 16.38
N TYR A 126 8.08 -0.11 15.30
CA TYR A 126 6.78 -0.75 15.30
C TYR A 126 6.71 -1.77 14.17
N SER A 127 6.09 -2.87 14.45
CA SER A 127 5.66 -3.85 13.47
C SER A 127 4.27 -4.31 13.83
N GLN A 128 3.38 -4.29 12.87
CA GLN A 128 2.04 -4.84 12.99
C GLN A 128 2.11 -6.32 13.37
N LYS A 129 1.47 -6.71 14.47
CA LYS A 129 1.52 -8.09 14.98
C LYS A 129 0.21 -8.84 14.81
N GLY A 130 -0.91 -8.15 14.86
CA GLY A 130 -2.26 -8.71 14.90
C GLY A 130 -3.06 -8.62 13.59
N GLY A 131 -2.52 -8.02 12.52
CA GLY A 131 -3.30 -7.73 11.31
C GLY A 131 -4.12 -6.45 11.44
N GLU A 132 -3.60 -5.43 12.14
CA GLU A 132 -4.34 -4.23 12.52
C GLU A 132 -4.88 -3.46 11.32
N PHE A 133 -4.25 -3.58 10.14
CA PHE A 133 -4.64 -2.88 8.91
C PHE A 133 -5.19 -3.83 7.83
N GLU A 134 -5.32 -5.12 8.09
CA GLU A 134 -5.75 -6.12 7.11
C GLU A 134 -7.17 -5.89 6.55
N ALA A 135 -8.01 -5.15 7.29
CA ALA A 135 -9.40 -4.89 6.95
C ALA A 135 -9.68 -3.39 6.78
N MET A 136 -8.85 -2.71 5.99
CA MET A 136 -8.92 -1.26 5.77
C MET A 136 -10.29 -0.78 5.29
N SER A 137 -10.99 -1.59 4.50
CA SER A 137 -12.35 -1.29 4.03
C SER A 137 -13.40 -1.15 5.16
N ARG A 138 -13.07 -1.61 6.38
CA ARG A 138 -13.91 -1.47 7.58
C ARG A 138 -13.38 -0.44 8.57
N MET A 139 -12.26 0.20 8.25
CA MET A 139 -11.62 1.19 9.12
C MET A 139 -11.99 2.60 8.69
N GLU A 140 -12.05 3.50 9.67
CA GLU A 140 -12.20 4.93 9.41
C GLU A 140 -10.86 5.55 9.03
N LEU A 141 -10.88 6.55 8.16
CA LEU A 141 -9.70 7.33 7.77
C LEU A 141 -8.92 7.86 8.98
N SER A 142 -9.64 8.25 10.04
CA SER A 142 -9.07 8.75 11.29
C SER A 142 -8.15 7.74 12.01
N ALA A 143 -8.32 6.44 11.77
CA ALA A 143 -7.44 5.42 12.33
C ALA A 143 -6.02 5.52 11.74
N VAL A 144 -5.91 5.79 10.44
CA VAL A 144 -4.62 6.02 9.77
C VAL A 144 -4.00 7.33 10.26
N THR A 145 -4.80 8.40 10.39
CA THR A 145 -4.32 9.68 10.94
C THR A 145 -3.75 9.50 12.34
N LYS A 146 -4.46 8.76 13.20
CA LYS A 146 -4.02 8.46 14.57
C LYS A 146 -2.71 7.68 14.57
N PHE A 147 -2.61 6.66 13.72
CA PHE A 147 -1.40 5.86 13.57
C PHE A 147 -0.20 6.72 13.16
N LEU A 148 -0.34 7.54 12.12
CA LEU A 148 0.74 8.40 11.64
C LEU A 148 1.20 9.38 12.74
N LYS A 149 0.27 10.03 13.44
CA LYS A 149 0.59 10.92 14.56
C LYS A 149 1.28 10.20 15.73
N GLN A 150 0.88 8.97 16.00
CA GLN A 150 1.51 8.17 17.06
C GLN A 150 2.98 7.85 16.75
N TRP A 151 3.29 7.62 15.48
CA TRP A 151 4.61 7.16 15.05
C TRP A 151 5.45 8.25 14.36
N GLU A 152 5.03 9.51 14.34
CA GLU A 152 5.85 10.60 13.80
C GLU A 152 7.08 10.88 14.68
N PRO A 153 8.18 11.46 14.14
CA PRO A 153 9.35 11.87 14.92
C PRO A 153 9.00 12.86 16.00
N GLY A 154 9.65 12.75 17.16
CA GLY A 154 9.47 13.69 18.29
C GLY A 154 8.36 13.30 19.26
N GLN A 155 7.61 12.24 19.02
CA GLN A 155 6.66 11.74 20.02
C GLN A 155 7.39 11.11 21.20
N PRO A 156 6.92 11.36 22.43
CA PRO A 156 7.48 10.71 23.62
C PRO A 156 7.27 9.20 23.56
N CYS A 157 8.23 8.47 24.10
CA CYS A 157 8.12 7.02 24.23
C CYS A 157 6.87 6.62 25.00
N SER A 158 5.94 5.96 24.33
CA SER A 158 4.79 5.34 25.00
C SER A 158 5.08 3.85 25.27
N THR A 159 4.35 3.25 26.22
CA THR A 159 4.46 1.82 26.58
C THR A 159 4.23 0.86 25.40
N VAL A 160 3.73 1.34 24.27
CA VAL A 160 3.51 0.58 23.02
C VAL A 160 4.78 0.54 22.14
N MET A 161 5.78 1.40 22.43
CA MET A 161 7.02 1.47 21.68
C MET A 161 8.06 0.52 22.28
N VAL A 162 8.33 -0.59 21.63
CA VAL A 162 9.21 -1.67 22.16
C VAL A 162 10.68 -1.26 22.22
N ASN A 163 11.10 -0.18 21.57
CA ASN A 163 12.50 0.22 21.46
C ASN A 163 12.66 1.75 21.29
N CYS A 164 12.21 2.52 22.22
CA CYS A 164 12.65 3.92 22.31
C CYS A 164 14.15 4.04 22.70
#